data_baa205913f892975ae6b79e8c574554e
#
_entry.id   baa205913f892975ae6b79e8c574554e
#
_cell.length_a   1.000
_cell.length_b   1.000
_cell.length_c   1.000
_cell.angle_alpha   90.00
_cell.angle_beta   90.00
_cell.angle_gamma   90.00
#
_symmetry.space_group_name_H-M   'P 1'
#
loop_
_entity.id
_entity.type
_entity.pdbx_description
1 polymer ?
#
loop_
_entity_poly.entity_id
_entity_poly.type
_entity_poly.pdbx_seq_one_letter_code
_entity_poly.pdbx_strand_id
1 'polypeptide(L)'
;YRLQNNYNNFKNGSTCGGPCVNRKEIIYAGANNGILHAFESSNGEELWGYIPPNVLGNLEKIPSSKANSTNAIYGVDGSPVVKDIFFDDTPNDGSTNPRWRTILLGALGAGGHGLYALDVTDPDNPTHLFAINHDGTQQVVQHWDVDGNKNEFGYRSGNIDPQYDYRKLGETWSTPRIIRIKVSGKDKWVAVFGGGYNGAVNPNYGSAVFIIDLEDQGRLLKVIDIEDQANVIHNYVFGTVSNNTQTEFNLANYGLTSYDISCCTLKVYGAGSIRYSITGDQNGNTMNNLKLRFDEAPPGGITLMVSKVNKTDIVNSIPADLSVITADGTNKANYNGAMVYATDLEGKVTKINLTDKGTLYETTTLFNSQSTSDNGRYIYTRPEVTINNDSNLWLY
;
A
#
# COMPACT_ATOMS: atom_id res chain seq x y z
N TYR A 1 -9.51 -30.22 1.51
CA TYR A 1 -9.69 -31.33 2.48
C TYR A 1 -8.47 -31.47 3.42
N ARG A 2 -7.26 -31.56 2.87
CA ARG A 2 -6.03 -31.69 3.69
C ARG A 2 -5.76 -30.45 4.55
N LEU A 3 -5.92 -29.25 3.99
CA LEU A 3 -5.77 -28.00 4.74
C LEU A 3 -6.83 -27.85 5.83
N GLN A 4 -8.08 -28.30 5.58
CA GLN A 4 -9.15 -28.26 6.56
C GLN A 4 -8.85 -29.14 7.78
N ASN A 5 -8.39 -30.36 7.57
CA ASN A 5 -8.02 -31.25 8.68
C ASN A 5 -6.83 -30.73 9.47
N ASN A 6 -5.81 -30.20 8.80
CA ASN A 6 -4.66 -29.57 9.44
C ASN A 6 -5.08 -28.34 10.25
N TYR A 7 -6.03 -27.54 9.75
CA TYR A 7 -6.55 -26.41 10.49
C TYR A 7 -7.31 -26.80 11.74
N ASN A 8 -8.15 -27.84 11.66
CA ASN A 8 -8.84 -28.35 12.84
C ASN A 8 -7.85 -28.85 13.91
N ASN A 9 -6.78 -29.53 13.50
CA ASN A 9 -5.73 -29.98 14.39
C ASN A 9 -4.98 -28.80 15.03
N PHE A 10 -4.70 -27.76 14.26
CA PHE A 10 -4.10 -26.51 14.76
C PHE A 10 -5.02 -25.83 15.78
N LYS A 11 -6.29 -25.63 15.43
CA LYS A 11 -7.28 -25.00 16.30
C LYS A 11 -7.51 -25.75 17.62
N ASN A 12 -7.40 -27.07 17.58
CA ASN A 12 -7.57 -27.94 18.77
C ASN A 12 -6.25 -28.16 19.54
N GLY A 13 -5.15 -27.52 19.13
CA GLY A 13 -3.86 -27.64 19.79
C GLY A 13 -3.07 -28.89 19.47
N SER A 14 -3.56 -29.77 18.59
CA SER A 14 -2.91 -31.06 18.30
C SER A 14 -1.58 -30.95 17.53
N THR A 15 -1.34 -29.82 16.85
CA THR A 15 -0.17 -29.64 15.97
C THR A 15 0.81 -28.58 16.41
N CYS A 16 0.43 -27.66 17.30
CA CYS A 16 1.33 -26.61 17.77
C CYS A 16 1.84 -26.82 19.19
N GLY A 17 1.46 -27.92 19.84
CA GLY A 17 1.88 -28.25 21.21
C GLY A 17 1.17 -27.39 22.28
N GLY A 18 1.84 -27.21 23.40
CA GLY A 18 1.29 -26.51 24.59
C GLY A 18 0.65 -25.16 24.33
N PRO A 19 1.26 -24.23 23.55
CA PRO A 19 0.73 -22.88 23.34
C PRO A 19 -0.65 -22.80 22.66
N CYS A 20 -0.99 -23.77 21.84
CA CYS A 20 -2.28 -23.78 21.14
C CYS A 20 -3.38 -24.56 21.91
N VAL A 21 -3.02 -25.30 22.94
CA VAL A 21 -3.98 -25.96 23.80
C VAL A 21 -4.49 -24.94 24.82
N ASN A 22 -5.79 -24.68 24.84
CA ASN A 22 -6.40 -23.63 25.71
C ASN A 22 -5.84 -22.23 25.45
N ARG A 23 -5.77 -21.81 24.18
CA ARG A 23 -5.32 -20.47 23.79
C ARG A 23 -6.10 -19.39 24.55
N LYS A 24 -5.35 -18.46 25.14
CA LYS A 24 -5.93 -17.27 25.74
C LYS A 24 -6.59 -16.42 24.67
N GLU A 25 -7.68 -15.77 25.03
CA GLU A 25 -8.25 -14.70 24.22
C GLU A 25 -7.51 -13.41 24.53
N ILE A 26 -6.94 -12.77 23.50
CA ILE A 26 -6.07 -11.62 23.63
C ILE A 26 -6.70 -10.39 22.97
N ILE A 27 -6.61 -9.26 23.65
CA ILE A 27 -6.93 -7.94 23.10
C ILE A 27 -5.63 -7.25 22.76
N TYR A 28 -5.46 -6.90 21.49
CA TYR A 28 -4.31 -6.13 21.01
C TYR A 28 -4.71 -4.67 20.83
N ALA A 29 -3.92 -3.75 21.39
CA ALA A 29 -4.17 -2.32 21.31
C ALA A 29 -2.88 -1.56 21.00
N GLY A 30 -2.88 -0.80 19.90
CA GLY A 30 -1.82 0.15 19.62
C GLY A 30 -1.99 1.42 20.47
N ALA A 31 -0.88 2.07 20.79
CA ALA A 31 -0.89 3.29 21.59
C ALA A 31 0.13 4.33 21.10
N ASN A 32 -0.14 5.59 21.43
CA ASN A 32 0.70 6.72 21.02
C ASN A 32 2.06 6.77 21.75
N ASN A 33 2.26 5.93 22.74
CA ASN A 33 3.57 5.72 23.37
C ASN A 33 4.52 4.88 22.49
N GLY A 34 4.07 4.44 21.30
CA GLY A 34 4.84 3.64 20.36
C GLY A 34 4.82 2.14 20.64
N ILE A 35 3.91 1.68 21.49
CA ILE A 35 3.82 0.28 21.92
C ILE A 35 2.52 -0.34 21.39
N LEU A 36 2.61 -1.55 20.87
CA LEU A 36 1.48 -2.47 20.74
C LEU A 36 1.39 -3.27 22.05
N HIS A 37 0.28 -3.13 22.74
CA HIS A 37 -0.01 -3.84 23.98
C HIS A 37 -0.86 -5.08 23.73
N ALA A 38 -0.62 -6.15 24.47
CA ALA A 38 -1.43 -7.36 24.49
C ALA A 38 -1.97 -7.62 25.88
N PHE A 39 -3.29 -7.69 25.99
CA PHE A 39 -3.99 -7.93 27.25
C PHE A 39 -4.73 -9.26 27.22
N GLU A 40 -4.69 -10.00 28.30
CA GLU A 40 -5.56 -11.16 28.47
C GLU A 40 -7.00 -10.71 28.66
N SER A 41 -7.91 -11.16 27.78
CA SER A 41 -9.31 -10.73 27.74
C SER A 41 -10.08 -11.05 29.03
N SER A 42 -9.69 -12.13 29.73
CA SER A 42 -10.41 -12.63 30.90
C SER A 42 -10.25 -11.75 32.14
N ASN A 43 -9.14 -11.06 32.30
CA ASN A 43 -8.79 -10.30 33.50
C ASN A 43 -8.21 -8.90 33.24
N GLY A 44 -7.89 -8.59 31.97
CA GLY A 44 -7.30 -7.32 31.56
C GLY A 44 -5.82 -7.17 31.91
N GLU A 45 -5.15 -8.25 32.31
CA GLU A 45 -3.71 -8.24 32.59
C GLU A 45 -2.91 -8.04 31.31
N GLU A 46 -1.93 -7.13 31.32
CA GLU A 46 -1.00 -6.95 30.23
C GLU A 46 0.01 -8.09 30.23
N LEU A 47 0.04 -8.86 29.14
CA LEU A 47 0.96 -9.97 28.96
C LEU A 47 2.32 -9.50 28.45
N TRP A 48 2.29 -8.58 27.49
CA TRP A 48 3.51 -8.02 26.89
C TRP A 48 3.21 -6.71 26.13
N GLY A 49 4.26 -5.94 25.91
CA GLY A 49 4.31 -4.81 25.00
C GLY A 49 5.37 -5.00 23.94
N TYR A 50 5.04 -4.65 22.71
CA TYR A 50 5.97 -4.73 21.56
C TYR A 50 6.16 -3.35 20.95
N ILE A 51 7.40 -2.97 20.71
CA ILE A 51 7.77 -1.73 20.01
C ILE A 51 8.19 -2.10 18.58
N PRO A 52 7.40 -1.76 17.56
CA PRO A 52 7.78 -2.01 16.19
C PRO A 52 9.07 -1.23 15.82
N PRO A 53 10.04 -1.83 15.12
CA PRO A 53 11.30 -1.17 14.82
C PRO A 53 11.14 0.08 13.95
N ASN A 54 10.08 0.17 13.17
CA ASN A 54 9.77 1.31 12.32
C ASN A 54 9.21 2.54 13.08
N VAL A 55 8.91 2.44 14.40
CA VAL A 55 8.56 3.60 15.23
C VAL A 55 9.70 4.08 16.13
N LEU A 56 10.81 3.36 16.20
CA LEU A 56 11.92 3.68 17.11
C LEU A 56 12.44 5.12 16.95
N GLY A 57 12.50 5.62 15.70
CA GLY A 57 12.90 7.00 15.42
C GLY A 57 11.95 8.09 15.93
N ASN A 58 10.74 7.72 16.33
CA ASN A 58 9.75 8.65 16.89
C ASN A 58 9.74 8.64 18.42
N LEU A 59 10.26 7.60 19.07
CA LEU A 59 10.21 7.46 20.53
C LEU A 59 10.87 8.61 21.27
N GLU A 60 11.99 9.15 20.75
CA GLU A 60 12.68 10.30 21.34
C GLU A 60 11.82 11.58 21.34
N LYS A 61 10.85 11.65 20.43
CA LYS A 61 9.98 12.82 20.28
C LYS A 61 8.76 12.76 21.22
N ILE A 62 8.31 11.56 21.56
CA ILE A 62 7.10 11.33 22.37
C ILE A 62 7.16 12.01 23.74
N PRO A 63 8.24 11.88 24.53
CA PRO A 63 8.34 12.54 25.84
C PRO A 63 8.77 14.00 25.74
N SER A 64 8.88 14.57 24.55
CA SER A 64 9.30 15.98 24.40
C SER A 64 8.21 16.92 24.91
N SER A 65 8.62 18.05 25.50
CA SER A 65 7.73 19.12 25.95
C SER A 65 6.90 19.77 24.80
N LYS A 66 7.18 19.38 23.56
CA LYS A 66 6.46 19.81 22.35
C LYS A 66 5.25 18.93 22.04
N ALA A 67 5.18 17.72 22.61
CA ALA A 67 4.01 16.86 22.45
C ALA A 67 2.89 17.38 23.38
N ASN A 68 1.81 17.84 22.80
CA ASN A 68 0.62 18.31 23.52
C ASN A 68 -0.64 18.02 22.68
N SER A 69 -1.81 18.40 23.17
CA SER A 69 -3.09 18.18 22.48
C SER A 69 -3.18 18.81 21.09
N THR A 70 -2.33 19.79 20.79
CA THR A 70 -2.28 20.48 19.48
C THR A 70 -1.23 19.88 18.55
N ASN A 71 -0.17 19.29 19.13
CA ASN A 71 0.94 18.67 18.41
C ASN A 71 1.11 17.23 18.91
N ALA A 72 0.08 16.41 18.71
CA ALA A 72 0.14 14.99 19.05
C ALA A 72 1.24 14.30 18.22
N ILE A 73 2.07 13.50 18.90
CA ILE A 73 3.03 12.61 18.25
C ILE A 73 2.40 11.22 18.34
N TYR A 74 2.12 10.65 17.17
CA TYR A 74 1.53 9.34 17.07
C TYR A 74 2.62 8.27 17.00
N GLY A 75 2.35 7.13 17.63
CA GLY A 75 3.23 5.97 17.60
C GLY A 75 2.59 4.81 16.83
N VAL A 76 1.99 3.86 17.54
CA VAL A 76 1.22 2.76 16.96
C VAL A 76 -0.26 3.14 17.02
N ASP A 77 -0.74 3.84 15.98
CA ASP A 77 -2.11 4.40 15.94
C ASP A 77 -3.07 3.56 15.08
N GLY A 78 -2.53 2.69 14.21
CA GLY A 78 -3.33 1.80 13.37
C GLY A 78 -3.87 0.58 14.11
N SER A 79 -5.09 0.16 13.76
CA SER A 79 -5.69 -1.06 14.30
C SER A 79 -5.00 -2.31 13.74
N PRO A 80 -4.54 -3.24 14.58
CA PRO A 80 -3.96 -4.50 14.09
C PRO A 80 -5.05 -5.44 13.57
N VAL A 81 -4.68 -6.30 12.64
CA VAL A 81 -5.50 -7.40 12.17
C VAL A 81 -4.83 -8.73 12.50
N VAL A 82 -5.63 -9.69 12.97
CA VAL A 82 -5.14 -11.03 13.34
C VAL A 82 -5.84 -12.07 12.50
N LYS A 83 -5.07 -13.02 11.96
CA LYS A 83 -5.62 -14.14 11.19
C LYS A 83 -4.75 -15.38 11.26
N ASP A 84 -5.41 -16.53 11.30
CA ASP A 84 -4.74 -17.81 11.10
C ASP A 84 -4.46 -18.00 9.61
N ILE A 85 -3.19 -18.22 9.27
CA ILE A 85 -2.74 -18.47 7.90
C ILE A 85 -1.85 -19.71 7.84
N PHE A 86 -1.77 -20.31 6.66
CA PHE A 86 -0.97 -21.50 6.44
C PHE A 86 0.31 -21.14 5.67
N PHE A 87 1.44 -21.24 6.34
CA PHE A 87 2.74 -21.10 5.68
C PHE A 87 3.09 -22.40 4.98
N ASP A 88 3.19 -22.34 3.66
CA ASP A 88 3.56 -23.50 2.83
C ASP A 88 5.07 -23.70 2.80
N ASP A 89 5.81 -22.59 2.86
CA ASP A 89 7.26 -22.57 2.88
C ASP A 89 7.74 -21.32 3.65
N THR A 90 8.66 -21.46 4.58
CA THR A 90 9.24 -20.31 5.28
C THR A 90 10.74 -20.30 5.08
N PRO A 91 11.24 -19.50 4.13
CA PRO A 91 12.65 -19.47 3.76
C PRO A 91 13.62 -19.15 4.92
N ASN A 92 13.12 -18.53 6.02
CA ASN A 92 14.02 -17.92 7.01
C ASN A 92 13.79 -18.36 8.48
N ASP A 93 12.85 -19.25 8.79
CA ASP A 93 12.67 -19.74 10.16
C ASP A 93 13.37 -21.09 10.43
N GLY A 94 14.13 -21.58 9.46
CA GLY A 94 14.81 -22.88 9.53
C GLY A 94 13.87 -24.10 9.52
N SER A 95 12.55 -23.88 9.39
CA SER A 95 11.55 -24.92 9.35
C SER A 95 11.05 -25.15 7.93
N THR A 96 11.26 -26.34 7.40
CA THR A 96 10.76 -26.74 6.08
C THR A 96 9.35 -27.35 6.13
N ASN A 97 8.71 -27.36 7.31
CA ASN A 97 7.41 -27.99 7.48
C ASN A 97 6.28 -26.97 7.31
N PRO A 98 5.37 -27.16 6.35
CA PRO A 98 4.17 -26.37 6.20
C PRO A 98 3.33 -26.40 7.48
N ARG A 99 2.94 -25.25 8.01
CA ARG A 99 2.16 -25.17 9.25
C ARG A 99 1.24 -23.96 9.30
N TRP A 100 0.18 -24.08 10.09
CA TRP A 100 -0.66 -22.97 10.48
C TRP A 100 0.05 -22.09 11.51
N ARG A 101 -0.14 -20.79 11.36
CA ARG A 101 0.30 -19.75 12.31
C ARG A 101 -0.79 -18.70 12.47
N THR A 102 -0.82 -18.07 13.61
CA THR A 102 -1.64 -16.88 13.84
C THR A 102 -0.77 -15.65 13.67
N ILE A 103 -1.07 -14.86 12.65
CA ILE A 103 -0.30 -13.66 12.30
C ILE A 103 -1.07 -12.42 12.74
N LEU A 104 -0.38 -11.52 13.42
CA LEU A 104 -0.81 -10.15 13.65
C LEU A 104 -0.09 -9.24 12.69
N LEU A 105 -0.84 -8.44 11.94
CA LEU A 105 -0.32 -7.40 11.06
C LEU A 105 -0.85 -6.05 11.53
N GLY A 106 0.05 -5.13 11.87
CA GLY A 106 -0.28 -3.79 12.31
C GLY A 106 0.19 -2.74 11.33
N ALA A 107 -0.67 -1.74 11.10
CA ALA A 107 -0.35 -0.51 10.41
C ALA A 107 -0.07 0.59 11.45
N LEU A 108 0.60 1.67 11.06
CA LEU A 108 0.96 2.73 12.00
C LEU A 108 -0.08 3.85 12.09
N GLY A 109 -1.05 3.91 11.16
CA GLY A 109 -2.00 5.04 11.10
C GLY A 109 -1.27 6.37 10.93
N ALA A 110 -1.60 7.37 11.75
CA ALA A 110 -0.88 8.65 11.81
C ALA A 110 0.55 8.52 12.35
N GLY A 111 0.93 7.37 12.90
CA GLY A 111 2.28 7.14 13.46
C GLY A 111 3.37 6.98 12.41
N GLY A 112 3.02 6.77 11.14
CA GLY A 112 4.02 6.70 10.08
C GLY A 112 3.59 5.97 8.80
N HIS A 113 4.55 5.88 7.90
CA HIS A 113 4.39 5.29 6.57
C HIS A 113 4.89 3.82 6.59
N GLY A 114 4.28 2.99 7.41
CA GLY A 114 4.79 1.64 7.58
C GLY A 114 3.81 0.66 8.20
N LEU A 115 4.26 -0.58 8.24
CA LEU A 115 3.54 -1.69 8.85
C LEU A 115 4.52 -2.67 9.48
N TYR A 116 4.02 -3.54 10.35
CA TYR A 116 4.80 -4.58 11.03
C TYR A 116 3.98 -5.85 11.20
N ALA A 117 4.64 -6.98 11.29
CA ALA A 117 4.00 -8.28 11.47
C ALA A 117 4.65 -9.09 12.59
N LEU A 118 3.81 -9.78 13.34
CA LEU A 118 4.19 -10.72 14.40
C LEU A 118 3.56 -12.08 14.17
N ASP A 119 4.27 -13.13 14.53
CA ASP A 119 3.68 -14.44 14.79
C ASP A 119 3.21 -14.46 16.26
N VAL A 120 1.92 -14.56 16.46
CA VAL A 120 1.26 -14.62 17.78
C VAL A 120 0.60 -15.99 18.00
N THR A 121 1.11 -17.01 17.35
CA THR A 121 0.63 -18.41 17.53
C THR A 121 0.74 -18.84 18.99
N ASP A 122 1.85 -18.49 19.63
CA ASP A 122 1.98 -18.50 21.09
C ASP A 122 1.61 -17.13 21.63
N PRO A 123 0.47 -16.98 22.32
CA PRO A 123 0.00 -15.69 22.78
C PRO A 123 0.88 -15.07 23.88
N ASP A 124 1.69 -15.86 24.58
CA ASP A 124 2.58 -15.39 25.64
C ASP A 124 3.98 -15.00 25.09
N ASN A 125 4.36 -15.52 23.91
CA ASN A 125 5.68 -15.34 23.33
C ASN A 125 5.58 -14.92 21.84
N PRO A 126 5.20 -13.67 21.53
CA PRO A 126 5.15 -13.20 20.15
C PRO A 126 6.55 -13.16 19.53
N THR A 127 6.64 -13.44 18.23
CA THR A 127 7.89 -13.32 17.50
C THR A 127 7.75 -12.32 16.34
N HIS A 128 8.79 -11.53 16.13
CA HIS A 128 8.87 -10.62 15.00
C HIS A 128 8.95 -11.38 13.68
N LEU A 129 8.22 -10.92 12.66
CA LEU A 129 8.28 -11.48 11.31
C LEU A 129 8.92 -10.49 10.34
N PHE A 130 8.46 -9.28 10.30
CA PHE A 130 9.02 -8.21 9.50
C PHE A 130 8.44 -6.85 9.91
N ALA A 131 9.13 -5.78 9.50
CA ALA A 131 8.56 -4.44 9.49
C ALA A 131 9.02 -3.69 8.25
N ILE A 132 8.23 -2.73 7.81
CA ILE A 132 8.50 -1.90 6.62
C ILE A 132 8.23 -0.45 7.00
N ASN A 133 9.09 0.44 6.49
CA ASN A 133 8.91 1.88 6.60
C ASN A 133 9.33 2.57 5.30
N HIS A 134 8.53 3.51 4.85
CA HIS A 134 8.88 4.40 3.75
C HIS A 134 9.30 5.76 4.31
N ASP A 135 10.57 6.12 4.14
CA ASP A 135 11.10 7.45 4.45
C ASP A 135 11.24 8.27 3.17
N GLY A 136 10.21 9.05 2.89
CA GLY A 136 10.19 9.91 1.70
C GLY A 136 11.19 11.07 1.76
N THR A 137 11.60 11.49 2.95
CA THR A 137 12.61 12.55 3.15
C THR A 137 13.99 12.05 2.77
N GLN A 138 14.36 10.88 3.23
CA GLN A 138 15.63 10.24 2.88
C GLN A 138 15.59 9.54 1.53
N GLN A 139 14.40 9.35 0.96
CA GLN A 139 14.15 8.58 -0.26
C GLN A 139 14.65 7.14 -0.14
N VAL A 140 14.22 6.47 0.93
CA VAL A 140 14.59 5.10 1.24
C VAL A 140 13.38 4.32 1.73
N VAL A 141 13.31 3.04 1.36
CA VAL A 141 12.44 2.06 2.00
C VAL A 141 13.30 1.23 2.96
N GLN A 142 12.87 1.13 4.20
CA GLN A 142 13.51 0.35 5.24
C GLN A 142 12.70 -0.92 5.47
N HIS A 143 13.38 -2.04 5.52
CA HIS A 143 12.79 -3.35 5.79
C HIS A 143 13.58 -4.04 6.90
N TRP A 144 12.89 -4.47 7.94
CA TRP A 144 13.44 -5.33 8.98
C TRP A 144 12.99 -6.77 8.73
N ASP A 145 13.94 -7.66 8.62
CA ASP A 145 13.69 -9.08 8.40
C ASP A 145 13.28 -9.81 9.70
N VAL A 146 13.03 -11.12 9.60
CA VAL A 146 12.63 -11.97 10.72
C VAL A 146 13.63 -11.96 11.88
N ASP A 147 14.90 -11.74 11.61
CA ASP A 147 15.98 -11.65 12.61
C ASP A 147 16.14 -10.23 13.18
N GLY A 148 15.34 -9.27 12.69
CA GLY A 148 15.40 -7.87 13.08
C GLY A 148 16.49 -7.07 12.38
N ASN A 149 17.17 -7.62 11.37
CA ASN A 149 18.16 -6.90 10.61
C ASN A 149 17.51 -5.88 9.68
N LYS A 150 18.00 -4.64 9.73
CA LYS A 150 17.52 -3.55 8.88
C LYS A 150 18.22 -3.55 7.53
N ASN A 151 17.44 -3.64 6.46
CA ASN A 151 17.86 -3.46 5.08
C ASN A 151 17.30 -2.13 4.53
N GLU A 152 18.06 -1.39 3.75
CA GLU A 152 17.65 -0.12 3.19
C GLU A 152 17.74 -0.13 1.65
N PHE A 153 16.62 0.25 1.01
CA PHE A 153 16.47 0.31 -0.45
C PHE A 153 16.29 1.77 -0.87
N GLY A 154 17.40 2.41 -1.23
CA GLY A 154 17.41 3.80 -1.69
C GLY A 154 16.88 3.93 -3.11
N TYR A 155 16.14 5.01 -3.39
CA TYR A 155 15.55 5.27 -4.72
C TYR A 155 15.85 6.67 -5.28
N ARG A 156 16.86 7.37 -4.75
CA ARG A 156 17.31 8.68 -5.28
C ARG A 156 17.76 8.61 -6.73
N SER A 157 18.28 7.46 -7.17
CA SER A 157 18.66 7.20 -8.55
C SER A 157 17.48 6.87 -9.48
N GLY A 158 16.26 6.87 -8.96
CA GLY A 158 15.06 6.46 -9.68
C GLY A 158 14.80 4.96 -9.71
N ASN A 159 15.80 4.13 -9.41
CA ASN A 159 15.66 2.67 -9.39
C ASN A 159 15.54 2.17 -7.95
N ILE A 160 14.62 1.26 -7.73
CA ILE A 160 14.48 0.49 -6.49
C ILE A 160 14.13 -0.95 -6.87
N ASP A 161 14.49 -1.89 -6.01
CA ASP A 161 14.02 -3.27 -6.16
C ASP A 161 12.50 -3.29 -6.17
N PRO A 162 11.84 -3.81 -7.23
CA PRO A 162 10.39 -3.83 -7.33
C PRO A 162 9.68 -4.55 -6.17
N GLN A 163 10.36 -5.47 -5.50
CA GLN A 163 9.84 -6.18 -4.33
C GLN A 163 9.79 -5.33 -3.06
N TYR A 164 10.43 -4.15 -3.09
CA TYR A 164 10.46 -3.18 -1.99
C TYR A 164 10.04 -1.78 -2.42
N ASP A 165 9.35 -1.65 -3.55
CA ASP A 165 8.89 -0.34 -4.05
C ASP A 165 7.66 0.19 -3.30
N TYR A 166 7.88 0.58 -2.06
CA TYR A 166 6.87 1.21 -1.20
C TYR A 166 6.82 2.74 -1.33
N ARG A 167 7.39 3.33 -2.41
CA ARG A 167 7.44 4.79 -2.62
C ARG A 167 6.10 5.51 -2.61
N LYS A 168 5.01 4.80 -2.90
CA LYS A 168 3.64 5.34 -2.89
C LYS A 168 2.95 5.21 -1.53
N LEU A 169 3.63 4.63 -0.52
CA LEU A 169 3.06 4.46 0.81
C LEU A 169 3.09 5.80 1.57
N GLY A 170 1.92 6.26 2.00
CA GLY A 170 1.72 7.36 2.93
C GLY A 170 1.48 6.86 4.36
N GLU A 171 0.90 7.70 5.21
CA GLU A 171 0.43 7.29 6.53
C GLU A 171 -0.56 6.14 6.39
N THR A 172 -0.32 5.04 7.11
CA THR A 172 -0.99 3.77 6.88
C THR A 172 -2.31 3.65 7.63
N TRP A 173 -3.28 4.48 7.25
CA TRP A 173 -4.64 4.52 7.82
C TRP A 173 -5.49 3.30 7.43
N SER A 174 -5.29 2.76 6.23
CA SER A 174 -6.03 1.62 5.73
C SER A 174 -5.64 0.35 6.48
N THR A 175 -6.56 -0.22 7.23
CA THR A 175 -6.35 -1.49 7.94
C THR A 175 -6.14 -2.63 6.93
N PRO A 176 -5.01 -3.36 6.98
CA PRO A 176 -4.75 -4.44 6.04
C PRO A 176 -5.80 -5.55 6.10
N ARG A 177 -6.08 -6.18 4.94
CA ARG A 177 -6.93 -7.37 4.84
C ARG A 177 -6.08 -8.57 4.46
N ILE A 178 -6.08 -9.58 5.31
CA ILE A 178 -5.34 -10.82 5.08
C ILE A 178 -6.24 -11.81 4.33
N ILE A 179 -5.83 -12.20 3.14
CA ILE A 179 -6.58 -13.08 2.23
C ILE A 179 -5.65 -14.10 1.57
N ARG A 180 -6.25 -15.13 0.97
CA ARG A 180 -5.54 -16.09 0.13
C ARG A 180 -5.91 -15.85 -1.33
N ILE A 181 -4.91 -15.70 -2.17
CA ILE A 181 -5.09 -15.54 -3.63
C ILE A 181 -4.25 -16.57 -4.38
N LYS A 182 -4.48 -16.70 -5.67
CA LYS A 182 -3.69 -17.57 -6.54
C LYS A 182 -2.78 -16.74 -7.44
N VAL A 183 -1.47 -16.91 -7.29
CA VAL A 183 -0.44 -16.25 -8.10
C VAL A 183 0.35 -17.30 -8.85
N SER A 184 0.38 -17.22 -10.17
CA SER A 184 1.07 -18.21 -11.03
C SER A 184 0.74 -19.67 -10.69
N GLY A 185 -0.53 -19.93 -10.40
CA GLY A 185 -1.04 -21.27 -10.07
C GLY A 185 -0.80 -21.73 -8.64
N LYS A 186 -0.04 -20.99 -7.81
CA LYS A 186 0.20 -21.28 -6.39
C LYS A 186 -0.69 -20.45 -5.50
N ASP A 187 -1.18 -21.04 -4.42
CA ASP A 187 -1.88 -20.31 -3.36
C ASP A 187 -0.86 -19.49 -2.57
N LYS A 188 -1.22 -18.22 -2.27
CA LYS A 188 -0.41 -17.28 -1.50
C LYS A 188 -1.28 -16.58 -0.46
N TRP A 189 -0.77 -16.46 0.75
CA TRP A 189 -1.35 -15.61 1.77
C TRP A 189 -0.78 -14.20 1.66
N VAL A 190 -1.68 -13.26 1.44
CA VAL A 190 -1.31 -11.87 1.17
C VAL A 190 -2.05 -10.93 2.09
N ALA A 191 -1.43 -9.77 2.33
CA ALA A 191 -2.17 -8.63 2.85
C ALA A 191 -2.43 -7.62 1.73
N VAL A 192 -3.63 -7.04 1.75
CA VAL A 192 -4.07 -6.02 0.80
C VAL A 192 -4.50 -4.79 1.59
N PHE A 193 -4.00 -3.61 1.23
CA PHE A 193 -4.32 -2.36 1.91
C PHE A 193 -4.14 -1.15 0.98
N GLY A 194 -4.84 -0.07 1.31
CA GLY A 194 -4.69 1.22 0.63
C GLY A 194 -3.40 1.93 1.06
N GLY A 195 -2.86 2.74 0.18
CA GLY A 195 -1.61 3.47 0.41
C GLY A 195 -1.69 4.54 1.49
N GLY A 196 -2.88 4.82 2.02
CA GLY A 196 -3.07 5.77 3.10
C GLY A 196 -3.11 7.22 2.64
N TYR A 197 -2.54 8.13 3.44
CA TYR A 197 -2.61 9.56 3.21
C TYR A 197 -1.35 10.26 3.71
N ASN A 198 -0.94 11.35 3.07
CA ASN A 198 0.21 12.13 3.52
C ASN A 198 -0.05 13.65 3.44
N GLY A 199 -1.30 14.04 3.55
CA GLY A 199 -1.69 15.46 3.43
C GLY A 199 -1.54 16.02 2.01
N ALA A 200 -1.91 17.29 1.85
CA ALA A 200 -1.78 18.00 0.58
C ALA A 200 -0.31 18.30 0.21
N VAL A 201 0.61 18.14 1.15
CA VAL A 201 2.04 18.51 0.99
C VAL A 201 2.79 17.53 0.08
N ASN A 202 2.35 16.27 0.02
CA ASN A 202 2.96 15.25 -0.83
C ASN A 202 1.89 14.40 -1.53
N PRO A 203 1.31 14.93 -2.60
CA PRO A 203 0.23 14.28 -3.31
C PRO A 203 0.61 12.94 -3.97
N ASN A 204 1.87 12.56 -3.99
CA ASN A 204 2.36 11.32 -4.60
C ASN A 204 2.25 10.09 -3.71
N TYR A 205 1.91 10.28 -2.44
CA TYR A 205 1.79 9.17 -1.49
C TYR A 205 0.33 8.84 -1.24
N GLY A 206 0.03 7.56 -1.12
CA GLY A 206 -1.30 7.07 -0.81
C GLY A 206 -2.15 6.63 -1.99
N SER A 207 -1.77 6.91 -3.23
CA SER A 207 -2.58 6.62 -4.43
C SER A 207 -2.57 5.16 -4.89
N ALA A 208 -1.97 4.26 -4.15
CA ALA A 208 -1.82 2.87 -4.56
C ALA A 208 -2.51 1.88 -3.61
N VAL A 209 -2.89 0.74 -4.16
CA VAL A 209 -3.23 -0.46 -3.39
C VAL A 209 -2.02 -1.39 -3.41
N PHE A 210 -1.59 -1.79 -2.22
CA PHE A 210 -0.47 -2.69 -2.02
C PHE A 210 -0.95 -4.12 -1.79
N ILE A 211 -0.27 -5.07 -2.41
CA ILE A 211 -0.48 -6.51 -2.23
C ILE A 211 0.87 -7.11 -1.88
N ILE A 212 0.99 -7.56 -0.63
CA ILE A 212 2.24 -8.07 -0.07
C ILE A 212 2.16 -9.55 0.27
N ASP A 213 3.27 -10.26 0.11
CA ASP A 213 3.41 -11.66 0.46
C ASP A 213 3.71 -11.80 1.97
N LEU A 214 2.80 -12.38 2.73
CA LEU A 214 3.01 -12.60 4.16
C LEU A 214 3.94 -13.78 4.46
N GLU A 215 4.06 -14.71 3.51
CA GLU A 215 4.97 -15.84 3.61
C GLU A 215 6.42 -15.47 3.26
N ASP A 216 6.62 -14.30 2.61
CA ASP A 216 7.93 -13.78 2.22
C ASP A 216 8.17 -12.37 2.81
N GLN A 217 7.98 -12.25 4.12
CA GLN A 217 8.36 -11.10 4.93
C GLN A 217 7.86 -9.74 4.40
N GLY A 218 6.66 -9.73 3.83
CA GLY A 218 6.03 -8.51 3.34
C GLY A 218 6.58 -8.00 2.00
N ARG A 219 7.31 -8.81 1.23
CA ARG A 219 7.69 -8.42 -0.14
C ARG A 219 6.48 -8.14 -1.01
N LEU A 220 6.61 -7.15 -1.87
CA LEU A 220 5.55 -6.76 -2.79
C LEU A 220 5.33 -7.83 -3.86
N LEU A 221 4.09 -8.29 -3.99
CA LEU A 221 3.62 -9.02 -5.16
C LEU A 221 3.13 -8.06 -6.23
N LYS A 222 2.46 -6.97 -5.81
CA LYS A 222 1.94 -5.97 -6.73
C LYS A 222 1.67 -4.65 -6.00
N VAL A 223 2.01 -3.56 -6.67
CA VAL A 223 1.52 -2.21 -6.38
C VAL A 223 0.59 -1.82 -7.51
N ILE A 224 -0.63 -1.43 -7.18
CA ILE A 224 -1.63 -0.96 -8.14
C ILE A 224 -1.82 0.53 -7.90
N ASP A 225 -1.16 1.35 -8.70
CA ASP A 225 -1.31 2.79 -8.66
C ASP A 225 -2.61 3.19 -9.38
N ILE A 226 -3.58 3.70 -8.63
CA ILE A 226 -4.86 4.14 -9.19
C ILE A 226 -4.82 5.60 -9.67
N GLU A 227 -3.70 6.28 -9.49
CA GLU A 227 -3.51 7.64 -9.98
C GLU A 227 -3.65 7.71 -11.52
N ASP A 228 -3.23 6.68 -12.23
CA ASP A 228 -3.36 6.59 -13.69
C ASP A 228 -4.82 6.55 -14.17
N GLN A 229 -5.76 6.29 -13.27
CA GLN A 229 -7.21 6.32 -13.54
C GLN A 229 -7.86 7.66 -13.16
N ALA A 230 -7.06 8.64 -12.73
CA ALA A 230 -7.54 9.96 -12.39
C ALA A 230 -8.23 10.65 -13.59
N ASN A 231 -9.29 11.41 -13.32
CA ASN A 231 -9.85 12.33 -14.28
C ASN A 231 -8.81 13.39 -14.63
N VAL A 232 -8.35 13.33 -15.85
CA VAL A 232 -7.31 14.20 -16.33
C VAL A 232 -7.91 15.16 -17.33
N ILE A 233 -7.87 16.45 -17.02
CA ILE A 233 -8.01 17.47 -18.04
C ILE A 233 -6.66 17.59 -18.72
N HIS A 234 -6.55 17.02 -19.91
CA HIS A 234 -5.34 17.08 -20.72
C HIS A 234 -5.26 18.44 -21.41
N ASN A 235 -4.41 19.30 -20.93
CA ASN A 235 -3.97 20.46 -21.68
C ASN A 235 -2.63 20.13 -22.34
N TYR A 236 -2.66 19.80 -23.61
CA TYR A 236 -1.44 19.55 -24.36
C TYR A 236 -0.62 20.84 -24.44
N VAL A 237 0.58 20.82 -23.89
CA VAL A 237 1.50 21.96 -23.92
C VAL A 237 2.59 21.80 -24.94
N PHE A 238 2.79 20.58 -25.47
CA PHE A 238 3.81 20.29 -26.47
C PHE A 238 3.42 19.05 -27.27
N GLY A 239 3.66 19.06 -28.57
CA GLY A 239 3.52 17.92 -29.45
C GLY A 239 4.52 17.98 -30.58
N THR A 240 5.15 16.86 -30.91
CA THR A 240 6.06 16.70 -32.03
C THR A 240 6.10 15.27 -32.52
N VAL A 241 6.67 15.05 -33.71
CA VAL A 241 6.90 13.70 -34.22
C VAL A 241 8.38 13.35 -34.06
N SER A 242 8.65 12.20 -33.46
CA SER A 242 10.01 11.68 -33.25
C SER A 242 10.67 11.27 -34.56
N ASN A 243 12.01 11.33 -34.62
CA ASN A 243 12.81 11.10 -35.82
C ASN A 243 13.90 10.01 -35.65
N ASN A 244 13.85 9.18 -34.64
CA ASN A 244 14.83 8.15 -34.28
C ASN A 244 16.20 8.64 -33.77
N THR A 245 16.46 9.95 -33.77
CA THR A 245 17.79 10.47 -33.44
C THR A 245 17.78 11.52 -32.34
N GLN A 246 16.68 12.23 -32.22
CA GLN A 246 16.57 13.33 -31.26
C GLN A 246 16.18 12.84 -29.90
N THR A 247 17.00 13.14 -28.90
CA THR A 247 16.77 12.80 -27.49
C THR A 247 16.33 14.02 -26.66
N GLU A 248 16.49 15.24 -27.16
CA GLU A 248 16.18 16.46 -26.43
C GLU A 248 15.20 17.34 -27.20
N PHE A 249 14.13 17.80 -26.51
CA PHE A 249 13.07 18.62 -27.08
C PHE A 249 12.89 19.86 -26.23
N ASN A 250 12.80 21.01 -26.88
CA ASN A 250 12.62 22.29 -26.21
C ASN A 250 11.14 22.48 -25.86
N LEU A 251 10.87 22.69 -24.58
CA LEU A 251 9.53 23.00 -24.04
C LEU A 251 9.39 24.49 -23.69
N ALA A 252 10.27 25.37 -24.16
CA ALA A 252 10.18 26.80 -23.87
C ALA A 252 8.85 27.40 -24.36
N ASN A 253 8.33 28.37 -23.61
CA ASN A 253 7.12 29.16 -23.90
C ASN A 253 5.77 28.50 -23.58
N TYR A 254 5.74 27.43 -22.80
CA TYR A 254 4.47 26.79 -22.41
C TYR A 254 3.94 27.17 -21.02
N GLY A 255 4.58 28.17 -20.36
CA GLY A 255 4.10 28.68 -19.07
C GLY A 255 4.16 27.70 -17.90
N LEU A 256 5.02 26.68 -18.01
CA LEU A 256 5.18 25.65 -16.98
C LEU A 256 5.97 26.21 -15.78
N THR A 257 5.62 25.74 -14.59
CA THR A 257 6.26 26.13 -13.33
C THR A 257 7.11 25.00 -12.76
N SER A 258 7.95 25.31 -11.77
CA SER A 258 8.68 24.28 -11.02
C SER A 258 7.74 23.28 -10.32
N TYR A 259 6.57 23.76 -9.91
CA TYR A 259 5.52 22.91 -9.35
C TYR A 259 5.02 21.89 -10.39
N ASP A 260 4.71 22.33 -11.61
CA ASP A 260 4.25 21.45 -12.69
C ASP A 260 5.24 20.31 -12.95
N ILE A 261 6.54 20.57 -12.77
CA ILE A 261 7.61 19.59 -12.99
C ILE A 261 7.79 18.67 -11.79
N SER A 262 7.77 19.21 -10.58
CA SER A 262 8.07 18.46 -9.35
C SER A 262 6.91 17.61 -8.86
N CYS A 263 5.68 17.97 -9.19
CA CYS A 263 4.45 17.40 -8.61
C CYS A 263 3.64 16.54 -9.57
N CYS A 264 4.27 15.89 -10.60
CA CYS A 264 3.54 14.90 -11.41
C CYS A 264 2.41 15.44 -12.27
N THR A 265 2.34 16.75 -12.45
CA THR A 265 1.34 17.38 -13.32
C THR A 265 1.67 17.23 -14.81
N LEU A 266 2.91 16.87 -15.14
CA LEU A 266 3.33 16.64 -16.52
C LEU A 266 3.39 15.15 -16.83
N LYS A 267 2.70 14.72 -17.89
CA LYS A 267 2.81 13.38 -18.47
C LYS A 267 3.35 13.46 -19.90
N VAL A 268 4.27 12.55 -20.22
CA VAL A 268 4.83 12.39 -21.55
C VAL A 268 4.21 11.15 -22.17
N TYR A 269 3.67 11.31 -23.38
CA TYR A 269 3.03 10.24 -24.15
C TYR A 269 3.83 9.96 -25.42
N GLY A 270 3.70 8.74 -25.93
CA GLY A 270 4.32 8.28 -27.16
C GLY A 270 5.72 7.69 -27.01
N ALA A 271 6.37 7.88 -25.87
CA ALA A 271 7.72 7.37 -25.65
C ALA A 271 7.80 5.90 -25.21
N GLY A 272 6.66 5.26 -24.94
CA GLY A 272 6.61 3.89 -24.42
C GLY A 272 7.28 3.78 -23.05
N SER A 273 8.22 2.83 -22.88
CA SER A 273 8.99 2.60 -21.66
C SER A 273 10.30 3.40 -21.58
N ILE A 274 10.59 4.27 -22.57
CA ILE A 274 11.83 5.06 -22.59
C ILE A 274 11.78 6.08 -21.44
N ARG A 275 12.83 6.09 -20.64
CA ARG A 275 12.98 7.03 -19.52
C ARG A 275 13.18 8.45 -20.03
N TYR A 276 12.64 9.39 -19.30
CA TYR A 276 12.78 10.80 -19.60
C TYR A 276 12.93 11.64 -18.33
N SER A 277 13.48 12.83 -18.51
CA SER A 277 13.51 13.90 -17.52
C SER A 277 13.05 15.21 -18.14
N ILE A 278 12.45 16.07 -17.30
CA ILE A 278 12.16 17.45 -17.69
C ILE A 278 12.96 18.36 -16.77
N THR A 279 13.79 19.20 -17.36
CA THR A 279 14.70 20.09 -16.62
C THR A 279 14.57 21.52 -17.13
N GLY A 280 14.89 22.48 -16.29
CA GLY A 280 14.91 23.90 -16.65
C GLY A 280 15.41 24.76 -15.51
N ASP A 281 15.71 26.01 -15.82
CA ASP A 281 16.16 27.00 -14.85
C ASP A 281 14.96 27.78 -14.33
N GLN A 282 14.87 27.99 -13.03
CA GLN A 282 13.77 28.73 -12.42
C GLN A 282 14.01 30.25 -12.46
N ASN A 283 13.02 30.97 -12.94
CA ASN A 283 12.98 32.42 -12.84
C ASN A 283 11.61 32.84 -12.27
N GLY A 284 11.59 33.26 -11.02
CA GLY A 284 10.35 33.48 -10.30
C GLY A 284 9.58 32.17 -10.14
N ASN A 285 8.30 32.15 -10.52
CA ASN A 285 7.44 30.94 -10.48
C ASN A 285 7.44 30.15 -11.80
N THR A 286 8.10 30.67 -12.85
CA THR A 286 8.11 30.07 -14.20
C THR A 286 9.47 29.44 -14.47
N MET A 287 9.48 28.28 -15.10
CA MET A 287 10.71 27.61 -15.51
C MET A 287 11.15 28.12 -16.88
N ASN A 288 12.45 28.49 -16.97
CA ASN A 288 13.09 28.86 -18.24
C ASN A 288 13.91 27.67 -18.77
N ASN A 289 14.27 27.74 -20.04
CA ASN A 289 15.09 26.71 -20.70
C ASN A 289 14.57 25.30 -20.52
N LEU A 290 13.25 25.13 -20.48
CA LEU A 290 12.60 23.84 -20.28
C LEU A 290 12.93 22.89 -21.42
N LYS A 291 13.44 21.71 -21.06
CA LYS A 291 13.81 20.64 -21.98
C LYS A 291 13.25 19.31 -21.51
N LEU A 292 12.62 18.59 -22.42
CA LEU A 292 12.31 17.17 -22.29
C LEU A 292 13.50 16.39 -22.87
N ARG A 293 14.12 15.55 -22.06
CA ARG A 293 15.26 14.72 -22.45
C ARG A 293 14.96 13.26 -22.20
N PHE A 294 15.14 12.44 -23.22
CA PHE A 294 15.05 10.99 -23.17
C PHE A 294 16.45 10.38 -23.02
N ASP A 295 16.54 9.25 -22.32
CA ASP A 295 17.79 8.49 -22.20
C ASP A 295 18.18 7.86 -23.55
N GLU A 296 17.19 7.52 -24.38
CA GLU A 296 17.37 6.99 -25.73
C GLU A 296 16.41 7.71 -26.69
N ALA A 297 16.79 7.82 -27.96
CA ALA A 297 15.94 8.47 -28.94
C ALA A 297 14.64 7.64 -29.17
N PRO A 298 13.44 8.27 -29.00
CA PRO A 298 12.19 7.59 -29.29
C PRO A 298 12.11 7.13 -30.76
N PRO A 299 11.48 5.98 -31.05
CA PRO A 299 11.29 5.50 -32.42
C PRO A 299 10.67 6.55 -33.32
N GLY A 300 11.10 6.61 -34.59
CA GLY A 300 10.61 7.61 -35.52
C GLY A 300 9.14 7.42 -35.88
N GLY A 301 8.50 8.56 -36.22
CA GLY A 301 7.11 8.56 -36.64
C GLY A 301 6.11 8.48 -35.51
N ILE A 302 6.55 8.49 -34.25
CA ILE A 302 5.68 8.49 -33.09
C ILE A 302 5.38 9.94 -32.69
N THR A 303 4.12 10.22 -32.42
CA THR A 303 3.73 11.53 -31.87
C THR A 303 4.06 11.56 -30.38
N LEU A 304 5.03 12.40 -30.02
CA LEU A 304 5.39 12.70 -28.63
C LEU A 304 4.55 13.86 -28.15
N MET A 305 3.93 13.72 -26.99
CA MET A 305 3.11 14.79 -26.40
C MET A 305 3.49 14.94 -24.92
N VAL A 306 3.56 16.19 -24.49
CA VAL A 306 3.59 16.54 -23.07
C VAL A 306 2.28 17.22 -22.73
N SER A 307 1.55 16.67 -21.77
CA SER A 307 0.33 17.28 -21.28
C SER A 307 0.52 17.77 -19.85
N LYS A 308 -0.03 18.95 -19.56
CA LYS A 308 -0.25 19.40 -18.20
C LYS A 308 -1.53 18.74 -17.69
N VAL A 309 -1.38 17.98 -16.62
CA VAL A 309 -2.49 17.32 -15.96
C VAL A 309 -2.96 18.25 -14.83
N ASN A 310 -4.12 18.84 -14.98
CA ASN A 310 -4.75 19.52 -13.85
C ASN A 310 -5.35 18.45 -12.94
N LYS A 311 -4.62 18.12 -11.89
CA LYS A 311 -5.13 17.29 -10.80
C LYS A 311 -5.85 18.19 -9.80
N THR A 312 -6.78 17.60 -9.08
CA THR A 312 -7.24 18.15 -7.81
C THR A 312 -6.04 18.27 -6.88
N ASP A 313 -6.02 19.23 -5.97
CA ASP A 313 -4.97 19.40 -4.96
C ASP A 313 -4.91 18.18 -4.00
N ILE A 314 -5.88 17.29 -4.08
CA ILE A 314 -5.97 16.05 -3.34
C ILE A 314 -5.82 14.91 -4.32
N VAL A 315 -4.71 14.22 -4.18
CA VAL A 315 -4.41 13.02 -4.98
C VAL A 315 -5.33 11.87 -4.58
N ASN A 316 -5.44 10.87 -5.45
CA ASN A 316 -6.17 9.61 -5.29
C ASN A 316 -5.72 8.78 -4.09
N SER A 317 -5.45 9.43 -2.96
CA SER A 317 -5.07 8.76 -1.72
C SER A 317 -6.19 7.85 -1.24
N ILE A 318 -5.82 6.71 -0.69
CA ILE A 318 -6.71 5.66 -0.21
C ILE A 318 -6.54 5.51 1.31
N PRO A 319 -7.08 6.44 2.12
CA PRO A 319 -6.99 6.34 3.58
C PRO A 319 -7.95 5.30 4.16
N ALA A 320 -9.03 5.01 3.43
CA ALA A 320 -10.05 4.09 3.89
C ALA A 320 -9.60 2.63 3.84
N ASP A 321 -10.20 1.82 4.67
CA ASP A 321 -10.13 0.37 4.56
C ASP A 321 -10.66 -0.09 3.22
N LEU A 322 -10.12 -1.18 2.70
CA LEU A 322 -10.62 -1.81 1.49
C LEU A 322 -11.79 -2.74 1.81
N SER A 323 -12.81 -2.76 0.95
CA SER A 323 -13.82 -3.79 0.98
C SER A 323 -13.37 -5.00 0.18
N VAL A 324 -13.32 -6.15 0.82
CA VAL A 324 -12.77 -7.38 0.26
C VAL A 324 -13.80 -8.49 0.34
N ILE A 325 -14.17 -9.05 -0.82
CA ILE A 325 -15.11 -10.16 -0.93
C ILE A 325 -14.34 -11.40 -1.35
N THR A 326 -14.27 -12.36 -0.45
CA THR A 326 -13.69 -13.68 -0.72
C THR A 326 -14.77 -14.70 -1.07
N ALA A 327 -14.39 -15.78 -1.74
CA ALA A 327 -15.26 -16.91 -2.03
C ALA A 327 -15.88 -17.54 -0.77
N ASP A 328 -15.15 -17.48 0.33
CA ASP A 328 -15.58 -18.07 1.61
C ASP A 328 -16.83 -17.40 2.20
N GLY A 329 -17.10 -16.16 1.79
CA GLY A 329 -18.28 -15.39 2.23
C GLY A 329 -19.57 -15.71 1.45
N THR A 330 -19.51 -16.54 0.41
CA THR A 330 -20.68 -16.81 -0.44
C THR A 330 -20.73 -18.28 -0.86
N ASN A 331 -21.89 -18.93 -0.65
CA ASN A 331 -22.14 -20.29 -1.13
C ASN A 331 -22.28 -20.36 -2.68
N LYS A 332 -22.22 -19.24 -3.37
CA LYS A 332 -22.43 -19.11 -4.82
C LYS A 332 -21.18 -18.66 -5.56
N ALA A 333 -20.07 -18.39 -4.86
CA ALA A 333 -18.84 -17.98 -5.52
C ALA A 333 -18.24 -19.13 -6.33
N ASN A 334 -17.93 -18.85 -7.58
CA ASN A 334 -17.29 -19.79 -8.50
C ASN A 334 -15.82 -19.38 -8.78
N TYR A 335 -15.20 -18.62 -7.88
CA TYR A 335 -13.83 -18.13 -7.99
C TYR A 335 -13.05 -18.43 -6.71
N ASN A 336 -11.70 -18.47 -6.82
CA ASN A 336 -10.80 -18.43 -5.68
C ASN A 336 -10.13 -17.05 -5.65
N GLY A 337 -9.72 -16.60 -4.45
CA GLY A 337 -9.16 -15.27 -4.24
C GLY A 337 -10.21 -14.26 -3.78
N ALA A 338 -10.08 -13.01 -4.19
CA ALA A 338 -10.94 -11.94 -3.73
C ALA A 338 -11.26 -10.90 -4.82
N MET A 339 -12.42 -10.25 -4.68
CA MET A 339 -12.72 -8.98 -5.32
C MET A 339 -12.49 -7.87 -4.31
N VAL A 340 -11.72 -6.86 -4.68
CA VAL A 340 -11.36 -5.74 -3.82
C VAL A 340 -11.97 -4.46 -4.36
N TYR A 341 -12.52 -3.63 -3.46
CA TYR A 341 -13.05 -2.33 -3.80
C TYR A 341 -12.33 -1.28 -2.96
N ALA A 342 -11.72 -0.33 -3.64
CA ALA A 342 -11.01 0.80 -3.06
C ALA A 342 -11.79 2.08 -3.35
N THR A 343 -11.92 2.94 -2.35
CA THR A 343 -12.38 4.31 -2.49
C THR A 343 -11.21 5.26 -2.32
N ASP A 344 -11.21 6.36 -3.05
CA ASP A 344 -10.15 7.36 -2.97
C ASP A 344 -10.67 8.76 -2.69
N LEU A 345 -9.77 9.67 -2.35
CA LEU A 345 -10.11 11.06 -2.05
C LEU A 345 -10.53 11.87 -3.29
N GLU A 346 -10.35 11.37 -4.51
CA GLU A 346 -10.97 11.96 -5.69
C GLU A 346 -12.42 11.52 -5.90
N GLY A 347 -12.97 10.71 -4.98
CA GLY A 347 -14.35 10.26 -5.04
C GLY A 347 -14.61 9.20 -6.10
N LYS A 348 -13.65 8.29 -6.28
CA LYS A 348 -13.82 7.12 -7.14
C LYS A 348 -13.99 5.86 -6.34
N VAL A 349 -14.63 4.88 -6.96
CA VAL A 349 -14.66 3.49 -6.50
C VAL A 349 -14.00 2.64 -7.56
N THR A 350 -12.87 2.05 -7.20
CA THR A 350 -12.10 1.17 -8.08
C THR A 350 -12.24 -0.27 -7.63
N LYS A 351 -12.69 -1.14 -8.55
CA LYS A 351 -12.68 -2.59 -8.38
C LYS A 351 -11.33 -3.15 -8.82
N ILE A 352 -10.78 -4.05 -8.03
CA ILE A 352 -9.52 -4.76 -8.32
C ILE A 352 -9.79 -6.26 -8.28
N ASN A 353 -9.41 -6.96 -9.34
CA ASN A 353 -9.57 -8.40 -9.44
C ASN A 353 -8.36 -9.14 -8.85
N LEU A 354 -8.57 -9.83 -7.74
CA LEU A 354 -7.61 -10.76 -7.13
C LEU A 354 -8.11 -12.20 -7.18
N THR A 355 -9.00 -12.52 -8.12
CA THR A 355 -9.55 -13.87 -8.27
C THR A 355 -8.80 -14.67 -9.34
N ASP A 356 -9.05 -15.98 -9.38
CA ASP A 356 -8.57 -16.87 -10.44
C ASP A 356 -9.44 -16.81 -11.72
N LYS A 357 -10.35 -15.85 -11.81
CA LYS A 357 -11.19 -15.59 -12.98
C LYS A 357 -10.85 -14.24 -13.60
N GLY A 358 -10.64 -14.21 -14.91
CA GLY A 358 -10.20 -13.02 -15.62
C GLY A 358 -8.71 -12.73 -15.41
N THR A 359 -8.32 -11.47 -15.57
CA THR A 359 -6.93 -11.03 -15.44
C THR A 359 -6.64 -10.65 -14.00
N LEU A 360 -5.66 -11.31 -13.38
CA LEU A 360 -5.21 -10.96 -12.04
C LEU A 360 -4.66 -9.52 -12.01
N TYR A 361 -5.03 -8.77 -10.98
CA TYR A 361 -4.70 -7.34 -10.79
C TYR A 361 -5.40 -6.37 -11.76
N GLU A 362 -6.35 -6.84 -12.58
CA GLU A 362 -7.14 -5.95 -13.41
C GLU A 362 -7.94 -4.97 -12.57
N THR A 363 -7.96 -3.71 -13.00
CA THR A 363 -8.70 -2.63 -12.34
C THR A 363 -9.83 -2.12 -13.21
N THR A 364 -10.94 -1.75 -12.57
CA THR A 364 -12.11 -1.16 -13.23
C THR A 364 -12.64 -0.04 -12.34
N THR A 365 -12.74 1.18 -12.88
CA THR A 365 -13.45 2.27 -12.19
C THR A 365 -14.95 2.03 -12.33
N LEU A 366 -15.62 1.76 -11.21
CA LEU A 366 -17.07 1.53 -11.15
C LEU A 366 -17.86 2.83 -11.00
N PHE A 367 -17.31 3.75 -10.26
CA PHE A 367 -17.92 5.05 -9.98
C PHE A 367 -16.86 6.14 -9.95
N ASN A 368 -17.24 7.33 -10.40
CA ASN A 368 -16.42 8.50 -10.39
C ASN A 368 -17.31 9.72 -10.10
N SER A 369 -17.06 10.39 -8.99
CA SER A 369 -17.82 11.56 -8.58
C SER A 369 -17.52 12.81 -9.42
N GLN A 370 -16.52 12.73 -10.31
CA GLN A 370 -16.02 13.86 -11.11
C GLN A 370 -15.60 15.06 -10.23
N SER A 371 -14.85 14.78 -9.17
CA SER A 371 -14.26 15.81 -8.32
C SER A 371 -13.36 16.74 -9.12
N THR A 372 -13.39 18.01 -8.75
CA THR A 372 -12.50 19.04 -9.27
C THR A 372 -11.88 19.80 -8.09
N SER A 373 -10.86 20.63 -8.34
CA SER A 373 -10.27 21.50 -7.32
C SER A 373 -11.30 22.42 -6.64
N ASP A 374 -12.33 22.83 -7.39
CA ASP A 374 -13.37 23.75 -6.91
C ASP A 374 -14.59 23.02 -6.32
N ASN A 375 -14.69 21.71 -6.55
CA ASN A 375 -15.82 20.88 -6.13
C ASN A 375 -15.32 19.48 -5.71
N GLY A 376 -14.62 19.43 -4.60
CA GLY A 376 -14.13 18.18 -4.02
C GLY A 376 -15.27 17.31 -3.50
N ARG A 377 -15.28 16.06 -3.90
CA ARG A 377 -16.26 15.03 -3.50
C ARG A 377 -15.52 13.83 -2.96
N TYR A 378 -14.91 14.02 -1.80
CA TYR A 378 -14.02 13.04 -1.18
C TYR A 378 -14.78 11.80 -0.68
N ILE A 379 -14.24 10.61 -0.93
CA ILE A 379 -14.70 9.39 -0.29
C ILE A 379 -13.57 8.88 0.60
N TYR A 380 -13.77 8.94 1.91
CA TYR A 380 -12.80 8.54 2.94
C TYR A 380 -13.31 7.39 3.81
N THR A 381 -14.40 6.74 3.36
CA THR A 381 -14.94 5.54 3.98
C THR A 381 -14.91 4.38 2.98
N ARG A 382 -14.74 3.17 3.47
CA ARG A 382 -14.87 1.99 2.61
C ARG A 382 -16.30 1.84 2.10
N PRO A 383 -16.51 1.34 0.88
CA PRO A 383 -17.83 1.00 0.43
C PRO A 383 -18.34 -0.26 1.18
N GLU A 384 -19.60 -0.24 1.62
CA GLU A 384 -20.22 -1.45 2.08
C GLU A 384 -20.71 -2.28 0.90
N VAL A 385 -20.59 -3.60 1.02
CA VAL A 385 -20.91 -4.52 -0.06
C VAL A 385 -21.95 -5.53 0.40
N THR A 386 -23.03 -5.64 -0.34
CA THR A 386 -24.06 -6.64 -0.10
C THR A 386 -24.37 -7.45 -1.36
N ILE A 387 -24.83 -8.68 -1.16
CA ILE A 387 -25.31 -9.55 -2.24
C ILE A 387 -26.79 -9.82 -1.99
N ASN A 388 -27.65 -9.45 -2.94
CA ASN A 388 -29.07 -9.71 -2.85
C ASN A 388 -29.42 -11.18 -3.19
N ASN A 389 -30.71 -11.53 -3.03
CA ASN A 389 -31.19 -12.90 -3.29
C ASN A 389 -30.99 -13.34 -4.76
N ASP A 390 -30.92 -12.40 -5.70
CA ASP A 390 -30.67 -12.66 -7.13
C ASP A 390 -29.18 -12.76 -7.47
N SER A 391 -28.31 -12.73 -6.46
CA SER A 391 -26.85 -12.78 -6.60
C SER A 391 -26.25 -11.54 -7.24
N ASN A 392 -26.98 -10.42 -7.27
CA ASN A 392 -26.42 -9.12 -7.64
C ASN A 392 -25.66 -8.53 -6.49
N LEU A 393 -24.49 -7.98 -6.79
CA LEU A 393 -23.65 -7.29 -5.84
C LEU A 393 -23.99 -5.80 -5.84
N TRP A 394 -24.24 -5.27 -4.65
CA TRP A 394 -24.52 -3.85 -4.43
C TRP A 394 -23.40 -3.22 -3.63
N LEU A 395 -23.04 -2.01 -4.02
CA LEU A 395 -22.09 -1.15 -3.32
C LEU A 395 -22.84 0.07 -2.78
N TYR A 396 -22.60 0.41 -1.51
CA TYR A 396 -23.22 1.54 -0.83
C TYR A 396 -22.15 2.49 -0.30
#